data_12fe97d35fec88058f6abd59e77fdc18
#
_entry.id   12fe97d35fec88058f6abd59e77fdc18
#
_cell.length_a   1.000
_cell.length_b   1.000
_cell.length_c   1.000
_cell.angle_alpha   90.00
_cell.angle_beta   90.00
_cell.angle_gamma   90.00
#
_symmetry.space_group_name_H-M   'P 1'
#
loop_
_entity.id
_entity.type
_entity.pdbx_description
1 polymer ?
#
loop_
_entity_poly.entity_id
_entity_poly.type
_entity_poly.pdbx_seq_one_letter_code
_entity_poly.pdbx_strand_id
1 'polypeptide(L)'
;MPVPWTNRARRIHRVEHRAISIQQLRDLHSFVQRLCKARLLRDVDGQPISIFDVNMYNLADLVIRPVIRWTEEQRGTNMQYSWVEFIAAADEQPPVVMLSHSWSGRFNDFMAVVGRLARSRGFGGNVGIWICTFAISQFGENFGTGLRDSPFYKGLQAAQDMVLVVDRDAGCLQRIWCGFELHSAQHLKKPLEIFTSAGQVGVAVTSGPLVEAVETWDVTRMEASQDTDRRQILNFLCGGEEHERKGLKTDAYGNLVLIDGWRKQLDGEEIVDSPLRQSGREEYAFEAGLFASHEDKLQTLNLAVREKVLKAAQATHGAGAGKRGCKVPDMACRGITLGEMRTCVKKLKAWVNKSHHAKPWKDWTCGEVSEKLLPEFVPKGLSYAELVCSGPRTPQFVIDEVWDSPAHELYSAIEWFAEAAQLSDSSVLWLGSICCDHRNHSDALVAWENRITTLIRNCESFLTVLPKERTFIVRAGRMEQLHICFQRARSIYFGDAHGVLACSVPFPGGAWEFGNFSVETARVLLIARWEDAESAIEEVQARVRELVRAAPGGFAGFGARLARVAAGPV
;
A
#
# COMPACT_ATOMS: atom_id res chain seq x y z
N MET A 1 0.49 21.01 -19.07
CA MET A 1 1.50 19.96 -19.33
C MET A 1 0.97 19.07 -20.43
N PRO A 2 1.75 18.60 -21.40
CA PRO A 2 1.25 17.69 -22.41
C PRO A 2 0.85 16.37 -21.74
N VAL A 3 -0.36 15.91 -22.04
CA VAL A 3 -0.86 14.63 -21.58
C VAL A 3 -0.21 13.55 -22.45
N PRO A 4 0.53 12.58 -21.89
CA PRO A 4 1.36 11.67 -22.68
C PRO A 4 0.57 10.64 -23.50
N TRP A 5 -0.78 10.61 -23.40
CA TRP A 5 -1.63 9.57 -24.00
C TRP A 5 -2.56 10.06 -25.12
N THR A 6 -2.50 11.30 -25.53
CA THR A 6 -3.50 11.96 -26.39
C THR A 6 -3.76 11.32 -27.76
N ASN A 7 -2.95 10.36 -28.20
CA ASN A 7 -3.06 9.77 -29.53
C ASN A 7 -3.51 8.30 -29.57
N ARG A 8 -3.90 7.70 -28.43
CA ARG A 8 -4.12 6.24 -28.32
C ARG A 8 -5.55 5.82 -28.08
N ALA A 9 -6.49 6.73 -27.84
CA ALA A 9 -7.87 6.39 -27.49
C ALA A 9 -8.49 5.40 -28.51
N ARG A 10 -8.96 4.25 -27.99
CA ARG A 10 -9.58 3.16 -28.75
C ARG A 10 -10.78 2.63 -27.99
N ARG A 11 -11.88 2.36 -28.71
CA ARG A 11 -13.03 1.71 -28.09
C ARG A 11 -12.74 0.24 -27.86
N ILE A 12 -12.96 -0.22 -26.62
CA ILE A 12 -12.94 -1.62 -26.24
C ILE A 12 -14.36 -2.00 -25.86
N HIS A 13 -15.04 -2.74 -26.72
CA HIS A 13 -16.47 -3.03 -26.54
C HIS A 13 -16.73 -3.95 -25.35
N ARG A 14 -15.84 -4.91 -25.12
CA ARG A 14 -15.96 -5.85 -24.02
C ARG A 14 -15.38 -5.22 -22.76
N VAL A 15 -16.26 -4.81 -21.82
CA VAL A 15 -15.84 -4.14 -20.58
C VAL A 15 -14.89 -5.00 -19.73
N GLU A 16 -15.07 -6.31 -19.79
CA GLU A 16 -14.19 -7.27 -19.12
C GLU A 16 -12.78 -7.32 -19.70
N HIS A 17 -12.58 -6.83 -20.93
CA HIS A 17 -11.27 -6.71 -21.57
C HIS A 17 -10.67 -5.31 -21.46
N ARG A 18 -11.20 -4.48 -20.59
CA ARG A 18 -10.64 -3.16 -20.24
C ARG A 18 -9.73 -3.25 -19.01
N ALA A 19 -8.76 -4.16 -19.02
CA ALA A 19 -7.76 -4.23 -17.96
C ALA A 19 -6.67 -3.19 -18.18
N ILE A 20 -6.24 -2.52 -17.12
CA ILE A 20 -5.11 -1.59 -17.14
C ILE A 20 -3.81 -2.37 -16.91
N SER A 21 -2.77 -2.11 -17.69
CA SER A 21 -1.48 -2.74 -17.44
C SER A 21 -0.77 -2.12 -16.24
N ILE A 22 0.09 -2.90 -15.58
CA ILE A 22 0.91 -2.40 -14.46
C ILE A 22 1.76 -1.20 -14.89
N GLN A 23 2.25 -1.17 -16.12
CA GLN A 23 3.01 -0.03 -16.64
C GLN A 23 2.11 1.21 -16.82
N GLN A 24 0.92 1.04 -17.39
CA GLN A 24 -0.05 2.12 -17.52
C GLN A 24 -0.46 2.71 -16.16
N LEU A 25 -0.59 1.87 -15.11
CA LEU A 25 -0.82 2.33 -13.75
C LEU A 25 0.35 3.14 -13.19
N ARG A 26 1.59 2.71 -13.43
CA ARG A 26 2.79 3.45 -13.02
C ARG A 26 2.89 4.80 -13.72
N ASP A 27 2.56 4.84 -15.00
CA ASP A 27 2.56 6.07 -15.79
C ASP A 27 1.50 7.05 -15.27
N LEU A 28 0.29 6.56 -14.95
CA LEU A 28 -0.76 7.35 -14.33
C LEU A 28 -0.33 7.86 -12.95
N HIS A 29 0.23 7.00 -12.10
CA HIS A 29 0.72 7.41 -10.78
C HIS A 29 1.77 8.51 -10.88
N SER A 30 2.74 8.37 -11.78
CA SER A 30 3.75 9.40 -12.05
C SER A 30 3.14 10.70 -12.58
N PHE A 31 2.07 10.62 -13.36
CA PHE A 31 1.35 11.80 -13.84
C PHE A 31 0.65 12.52 -12.69
N VAL A 32 -0.07 11.78 -11.84
CA VAL A 32 -0.76 12.33 -10.65
C VAL A 32 0.24 12.99 -9.70
N GLN A 33 1.39 12.35 -9.45
CA GLN A 33 2.46 12.94 -8.65
C GLN A 33 2.91 14.30 -9.19
N ARG A 34 3.08 14.43 -10.52
CA ARG A 34 3.43 15.72 -11.13
C ARG A 34 2.35 16.78 -10.96
N LEU A 35 1.07 16.39 -11.06
CA LEU A 35 -0.06 17.30 -10.84
C LEU A 35 -0.12 17.80 -9.40
N CYS A 36 0.05 16.90 -8.42
CA CYS A 36 0.11 17.26 -7.00
C CYS A 36 1.28 18.21 -6.72
N LYS A 37 2.47 17.89 -7.25
CA LYS A 37 3.65 18.75 -7.11
C LYS A 37 3.44 20.13 -7.69
N ALA A 38 2.80 20.22 -8.85
CA ALA A 38 2.46 21.49 -9.48
C ALA A 38 1.29 22.21 -8.80
N ARG A 39 0.73 21.66 -7.69
CA ARG A 39 -0.44 22.16 -6.96
C ARG A 39 -1.68 22.37 -7.85
N LEU A 40 -1.80 21.53 -8.88
CA LEU A 40 -2.92 21.57 -9.82
C LEU A 40 -4.13 20.79 -9.34
N LEU A 41 -3.93 19.76 -8.49
CA LEU A 41 -5.04 19.06 -7.83
C LEU A 41 -5.40 19.79 -6.55
N ARG A 42 -6.68 20.16 -6.45
CA ARG A 42 -7.22 20.91 -5.31
C ARG A 42 -8.48 20.21 -4.80
N ASP A 43 -8.68 20.25 -3.49
CA ASP A 43 -9.92 19.80 -2.85
C ASP A 43 -11.08 20.79 -3.08
N VAL A 44 -12.21 20.51 -2.45
CA VAL A 44 -13.42 21.33 -2.54
C VAL A 44 -13.23 22.73 -1.92
N ASP A 45 -12.28 22.88 -1.02
CA ASP A 45 -11.94 24.14 -0.35
C ASP A 45 -10.83 24.90 -1.12
N GLY A 46 -10.41 24.37 -2.28
CA GLY A 46 -9.37 24.95 -3.12
C GLY A 46 -7.94 24.72 -2.61
N GLN A 47 -7.75 23.88 -1.58
CA GLN A 47 -6.42 23.58 -1.05
C GLN A 47 -5.71 22.52 -1.91
N PRO A 48 -4.39 22.62 -2.11
CA PRO A 48 -3.63 21.62 -2.85
C PRO A 48 -3.70 20.25 -2.16
N ILE A 49 -4.05 19.20 -2.92
CA ILE A 49 -4.08 17.83 -2.44
C ILE A 49 -2.68 17.21 -2.57
N SER A 50 -2.19 16.61 -1.48
CA SER A 50 -0.96 15.82 -1.49
C SER A 50 -1.19 14.48 -2.22
N ILE A 51 -0.16 13.93 -2.87
CA ILE A 51 -0.22 12.58 -3.46
C ILE A 51 -0.60 11.50 -2.44
N PHE A 52 -0.29 11.71 -1.16
CA PHE A 52 -0.63 10.79 -0.09
C PHE A 52 -2.11 10.84 0.31
N ASP A 53 -2.83 11.89 -0.08
CA ASP A 53 -4.23 12.08 0.26
C ASP A 53 -5.17 11.88 -0.94
N VAL A 54 -4.60 11.78 -2.16
CA VAL A 54 -5.39 11.44 -3.35
C VAL A 54 -6.01 10.06 -3.17
N ASN A 55 -7.33 9.98 -3.23
CA ASN A 55 -8.11 8.74 -3.27
C ASN A 55 -8.69 8.47 -4.67
N MET A 56 -9.46 7.38 -4.86
CA MET A 56 -10.00 7.03 -6.17
C MET A 56 -11.11 7.98 -6.62
N TYR A 57 -11.86 8.62 -5.70
CA TYR A 57 -12.80 9.69 -6.04
C TYR A 57 -12.08 10.89 -6.63
N ASN A 58 -11.04 11.38 -5.93
CA ASN A 58 -10.21 12.48 -6.44
C ASN A 58 -9.62 12.14 -7.81
N LEU A 59 -9.16 10.91 -7.99
CA LEU A 59 -8.59 10.46 -9.26
C LEU A 59 -9.63 10.50 -10.39
N ALA A 60 -10.85 10.03 -10.15
CA ALA A 60 -11.94 10.06 -11.11
C ALA A 60 -12.34 11.50 -11.45
N ASP A 61 -12.53 12.34 -10.43
CA ASP A 61 -13.11 13.68 -10.58
C ASP A 61 -12.11 14.73 -11.04
N LEU A 62 -10.89 14.67 -10.55
CA LEU A 62 -9.89 15.71 -10.77
C LEU A 62 -8.86 15.34 -11.85
N VAL A 63 -8.79 14.06 -12.26
CA VAL A 63 -7.81 13.62 -13.25
C VAL A 63 -8.50 12.95 -14.44
N ILE A 64 -9.22 11.85 -14.23
CA ILE A 64 -9.75 11.02 -15.33
C ILE A 64 -10.75 11.82 -16.16
N ARG A 65 -11.84 12.30 -15.55
CA ARG A 65 -12.88 13.07 -16.25
C ARG A 65 -12.34 14.34 -16.91
N PRO A 66 -11.58 15.22 -16.23
CA PRO A 66 -11.06 16.43 -16.87
C PRO A 66 -10.12 16.16 -18.04
N VAL A 67 -9.22 15.16 -17.91
CA VAL A 67 -8.26 14.84 -18.97
C VAL A 67 -8.98 14.28 -20.20
N ILE A 68 -9.95 13.39 -20.02
CA ILE A 68 -10.73 12.83 -21.14
C ILE A 68 -11.56 13.93 -21.80
N ARG A 69 -12.33 14.72 -21.04
CA ARG A 69 -13.15 15.83 -21.57
C ARG A 69 -12.32 16.81 -22.37
N TRP A 70 -11.23 17.32 -21.79
CA TRP A 70 -10.36 18.25 -22.47
C TRP A 70 -9.83 17.68 -23.80
N THR A 71 -9.44 16.42 -23.81
CA THR A 71 -8.92 15.78 -25.04
C THR A 71 -10.01 15.60 -26.08
N GLU A 72 -11.21 15.21 -25.67
CA GLU A 72 -12.36 15.05 -26.56
C GLU A 72 -12.81 16.39 -27.17
N GLU A 73 -12.84 17.44 -26.37
CA GLU A 73 -13.10 18.81 -26.83
C GLU A 73 -12.09 19.25 -27.89
N GLN A 74 -10.79 19.02 -27.68
CA GLN A 74 -9.75 19.33 -28.67
C GLN A 74 -9.90 18.54 -29.97
N ARG A 75 -10.53 17.37 -29.93
CA ARG A 75 -10.77 16.49 -31.09
C ARG A 75 -12.15 16.68 -31.73
N GLY A 76 -13.01 17.44 -31.11
CA GLY A 76 -14.41 17.56 -31.54
C GLY A 76 -15.20 16.23 -31.41
N THR A 77 -14.87 15.40 -30.43
CA THR A 77 -15.51 14.11 -30.17
C THR A 77 -16.17 14.10 -28.79
N ASN A 78 -17.13 13.20 -28.58
CA ASN A 78 -17.79 12.98 -27.29
C ASN A 78 -17.99 11.46 -27.09
N MET A 79 -16.91 10.73 -27.00
CA MET A 79 -16.94 9.26 -26.93
C MET A 79 -17.10 8.74 -25.53
N GLN A 80 -16.85 9.56 -24.51
CA GLN A 80 -16.96 9.20 -23.09
C GLN A 80 -16.21 7.90 -22.74
N TYR A 81 -14.95 7.83 -23.16
CA TYR A 81 -14.10 6.68 -22.92
C TYR A 81 -13.94 6.36 -21.43
N SER A 82 -13.77 5.09 -21.10
CA SER A 82 -13.11 4.70 -19.84
C SER A 82 -11.64 5.13 -19.88
N TRP A 83 -10.98 5.16 -18.72
CA TRP A 83 -9.55 5.51 -18.70
C TRP A 83 -8.71 4.52 -19.50
N VAL A 84 -9.02 3.21 -19.40
CA VAL A 84 -8.32 2.18 -20.17
C VAL A 84 -8.47 2.40 -21.67
N GLU A 85 -9.68 2.65 -22.15
CA GLU A 85 -9.93 2.95 -23.57
C GLU A 85 -9.17 4.21 -24.02
N PHE A 86 -9.09 5.22 -23.16
CA PHE A 86 -8.41 6.48 -23.43
C PHE A 86 -6.90 6.28 -23.63
N ILE A 87 -6.28 5.36 -22.88
CA ILE A 87 -4.84 5.07 -22.93
C ILE A 87 -4.52 3.72 -23.61
N ALA A 88 -5.49 3.10 -24.26
CA ALA A 88 -5.38 1.73 -24.77
C ALA A 88 -4.16 1.52 -25.66
N ALA A 89 -3.40 0.47 -25.38
CA ALA A 89 -2.27 0.03 -26.20
C ALA A 89 -2.69 -0.98 -27.28
N ALA A 90 -3.85 -1.65 -27.07
CA ALA A 90 -4.42 -2.66 -27.97
C ALA A 90 -5.94 -2.53 -28.03
N ASP A 91 -6.57 -3.20 -28.97
CA ASP A 91 -8.04 -3.21 -29.13
C ASP A 91 -8.74 -4.02 -28.04
N GLU A 92 -8.03 -4.89 -27.35
CA GLU A 92 -8.47 -5.60 -26.15
C GLU A 92 -7.30 -5.72 -25.16
N GLN A 93 -7.59 -5.53 -23.88
CA GLN A 93 -6.66 -5.70 -22.78
C GLN A 93 -7.28 -6.67 -21.75
N PRO A 94 -7.16 -7.99 -21.94
CA PRO A 94 -7.77 -8.97 -21.05
C PRO A 94 -7.08 -8.96 -19.67
N PRO A 95 -7.83 -9.18 -18.58
CA PRO A 95 -7.29 -9.23 -17.25
C PRO A 95 -6.64 -10.56 -16.91
N VAL A 96 -5.55 -10.51 -16.16
CA VAL A 96 -5.02 -11.66 -15.42
C VAL A 96 -5.66 -11.73 -14.04
N VAL A 97 -5.82 -10.58 -13.38
CA VAL A 97 -6.37 -10.47 -12.02
C VAL A 97 -7.36 -9.32 -11.93
N MET A 98 -8.38 -9.47 -11.09
CA MET A 98 -9.29 -8.40 -10.72
C MET A 98 -8.94 -7.86 -9.33
N LEU A 99 -8.85 -6.53 -9.18
CA LEU A 99 -8.67 -5.89 -7.89
C LEU A 99 -9.99 -5.25 -7.42
N SER A 100 -10.51 -5.76 -6.30
CA SER A 100 -11.60 -5.16 -5.55
C SER A 100 -11.05 -4.18 -4.53
N HIS A 101 -11.60 -2.98 -4.43
CA HIS A 101 -11.08 -1.91 -3.57
C HIS A 101 -12.14 -0.90 -3.16
N SER A 102 -11.87 -0.16 -2.09
CA SER A 102 -12.66 1.01 -1.72
C SER A 102 -12.22 2.27 -2.50
N TRP A 103 -13.17 3.06 -2.95
CA TRP A 103 -12.88 4.34 -3.63
C TRP A 103 -12.37 5.43 -2.66
N SER A 104 -12.66 5.31 -1.37
CA SER A 104 -12.07 6.17 -0.34
C SER A 104 -10.61 5.84 -0.06
N GLY A 105 -10.15 4.64 -0.46
CA GLY A 105 -8.76 4.21 -0.30
C GLY A 105 -7.77 5.11 -1.02
N ARG A 106 -6.64 5.38 -0.40
CA ARG A 106 -5.58 6.24 -0.96
C ARG A 106 -4.94 5.61 -2.18
N PHE A 107 -4.82 6.37 -3.25
CA PHE A 107 -4.23 5.90 -4.50
C PHE A 107 -2.77 5.46 -4.34
N ASN A 108 -2.01 6.15 -3.50
CA ASN A 108 -0.62 5.77 -3.23
C ASN A 108 -0.52 4.40 -2.53
N ASP A 109 -1.41 4.11 -1.56
CA ASP A 109 -1.48 2.81 -0.88
C ASP A 109 -1.93 1.70 -1.86
N PHE A 110 -2.88 2.01 -2.73
CA PHE A 110 -3.30 1.10 -3.81
C PHE A 110 -2.14 0.76 -4.75
N MET A 111 -1.33 1.74 -5.15
CA MET A 111 -0.14 1.51 -5.97
C MET A 111 0.93 0.68 -5.26
N ALA A 112 1.05 0.81 -3.95
CA ALA A 112 1.91 -0.07 -3.15
C ALA A 112 1.42 -1.52 -3.21
N VAL A 113 0.11 -1.77 -3.10
CA VAL A 113 -0.48 -3.10 -3.28
C VAL A 113 -0.17 -3.67 -4.67
N VAL A 114 -0.40 -2.89 -5.73
CA VAL A 114 -0.10 -3.33 -7.12
C VAL A 114 1.39 -3.69 -7.27
N GLY A 115 2.28 -2.89 -6.69
CA GLY A 115 3.71 -3.16 -6.71
C GLY A 115 4.10 -4.46 -5.98
N ARG A 116 3.46 -4.75 -4.84
CA ARG A 116 3.70 -5.98 -4.07
C ARG A 116 3.14 -7.21 -4.76
N LEU A 117 1.91 -7.11 -5.26
CA LEU A 117 1.27 -8.16 -6.05
C LEU A 117 2.13 -8.52 -7.27
N ALA A 118 2.63 -7.50 -7.98
CA ALA A 118 3.51 -7.71 -9.12
C ALA A 118 4.79 -8.44 -8.74
N ARG A 119 5.40 -8.08 -7.61
CA ARG A 119 6.62 -8.75 -7.11
C ARG A 119 6.35 -10.18 -6.64
N SER A 120 5.30 -10.40 -5.87
CA SER A 120 4.97 -11.73 -5.33
C SER A 120 4.67 -12.75 -6.42
N ARG A 121 4.09 -12.29 -7.54
CA ARG A 121 3.71 -13.15 -8.68
C ARG A 121 4.66 -13.06 -9.87
N GLY A 122 5.74 -12.28 -9.80
CA GLY A 122 6.67 -12.10 -10.93
C GLY A 122 6.04 -11.40 -12.14
N PHE A 123 5.03 -10.55 -11.95
CA PHE A 123 4.32 -9.89 -13.02
C PHE A 123 5.17 -8.80 -13.68
N GLY A 124 5.28 -8.87 -15.01
CA GLY A 124 5.85 -7.81 -15.83
C GLY A 124 4.92 -6.60 -15.98
N GLY A 125 5.47 -5.51 -16.55
CA GLY A 125 4.72 -4.26 -16.77
C GLY A 125 3.49 -4.39 -17.67
N ASN A 126 3.43 -5.39 -18.54
CA ASN A 126 2.35 -5.61 -19.50
C ASN A 126 1.17 -6.43 -18.96
N VAL A 127 1.25 -6.94 -17.72
CA VAL A 127 0.16 -7.71 -17.13
C VAL A 127 -1.05 -6.81 -16.90
N GLY A 128 -2.21 -7.23 -17.41
CA GLY A 128 -3.48 -6.54 -17.31
C GLY A 128 -4.18 -6.83 -15.98
N ILE A 129 -4.63 -5.79 -15.32
CA ILE A 129 -5.38 -5.84 -14.07
C ILE A 129 -6.73 -5.17 -14.29
N TRP A 130 -7.82 -5.85 -14.00
CA TRP A 130 -9.14 -5.23 -14.07
C TRP A 130 -9.44 -4.47 -12.78
N ILE A 131 -9.75 -3.19 -12.92
CA ILE A 131 -10.02 -2.27 -11.81
C ILE A 131 -11.17 -1.38 -12.24
N CYS A 132 -12.26 -1.38 -11.49
CA CYS A 132 -13.50 -0.68 -11.86
C CYS A 132 -13.27 0.81 -12.16
N THR A 133 -12.48 1.50 -11.35
CA THR A 133 -12.18 2.94 -11.52
C THR A 133 -11.63 3.27 -12.92
N PHE A 134 -10.90 2.35 -13.54
CA PHE A 134 -10.25 2.57 -14.84
C PHE A 134 -10.96 1.88 -16.00
N ALA A 135 -11.60 0.73 -15.74
CA ALA A 135 -12.28 -0.08 -16.75
C ALA A 135 -13.68 0.48 -17.12
N ILE A 136 -14.35 1.10 -16.15
CA ILE A 136 -15.70 1.65 -16.31
C ILE A 136 -15.59 3.13 -16.71
N SER A 137 -16.46 3.55 -17.66
CA SER A 137 -16.55 4.96 -18.02
C SER A 137 -17.06 5.80 -16.84
N GLN A 138 -16.33 6.86 -16.49
CA GLN A 138 -16.71 7.76 -15.42
C GLN A 138 -17.76 8.81 -15.84
N PHE A 139 -18.28 8.71 -17.06
CA PHE A 139 -19.36 9.55 -17.60
C PHE A 139 -20.72 8.84 -17.64
N GLY A 140 -20.76 7.62 -17.17
CA GLY A 140 -21.87 6.71 -17.21
C GLY A 140 -21.51 5.44 -17.97
N GLU A 141 -21.88 4.31 -17.44
CA GLU A 141 -21.70 2.99 -18.06
C GLU A 141 -23.02 2.25 -17.98
N ASN A 142 -23.30 1.42 -18.98
CA ASN A 142 -24.45 0.54 -18.91
C ASN A 142 -24.09 -0.67 -18.02
N PHE A 143 -24.73 -0.76 -16.86
CA PHE A 143 -24.53 -1.87 -15.92
C PHE A 143 -25.30 -3.14 -16.33
N GLY A 144 -26.06 -3.11 -17.43
CA GLY A 144 -26.89 -4.23 -17.86
C GLY A 144 -28.25 -4.27 -17.15
N THR A 145 -29.00 -5.34 -17.39
CA THR A 145 -30.33 -5.55 -16.80
C THR A 145 -30.28 -6.31 -15.48
N GLY A 146 -29.13 -6.89 -15.15
CA GLY A 146 -28.93 -7.68 -13.95
C GLY A 146 -27.49 -7.63 -13.49
N LEU A 147 -27.24 -8.02 -12.22
CA LEU A 147 -25.91 -7.97 -11.62
C LEU A 147 -24.89 -8.87 -12.33
N ARG A 148 -25.34 -9.96 -12.96
CA ARG A 148 -24.47 -10.83 -13.78
C ARG A 148 -24.06 -10.20 -15.10
N ASP A 149 -24.82 -9.21 -15.58
CA ASP A 149 -24.49 -8.42 -16.75
C ASP A 149 -23.58 -7.24 -16.42
N SER A 150 -23.41 -6.95 -15.13
CA SER A 150 -22.61 -5.83 -14.67
C SER A 150 -21.14 -5.94 -15.08
N PRO A 151 -20.47 -4.82 -15.29
CA PRO A 151 -19.02 -4.79 -15.55
C PRO A 151 -18.19 -5.52 -14.50
N PHE A 152 -18.61 -5.45 -13.23
CA PHE A 152 -17.93 -6.09 -12.09
C PHE A 152 -17.95 -7.62 -12.22
N TYR A 153 -19.13 -8.20 -12.48
CA TYR A 153 -19.26 -9.65 -12.63
C TYR A 153 -18.50 -10.16 -13.86
N LYS A 154 -18.62 -9.47 -15.00
CA LYS A 154 -17.91 -9.80 -16.24
C LYS A 154 -16.40 -9.70 -16.06
N GLY A 155 -15.92 -8.63 -15.43
CA GLY A 155 -14.49 -8.46 -15.13
C GLY A 155 -13.95 -9.58 -14.25
N LEU A 156 -14.70 -9.95 -13.20
CA LEU A 156 -14.35 -11.07 -12.34
C LEU A 156 -14.37 -12.41 -13.07
N GLN A 157 -15.35 -12.63 -13.93
CA GLN A 157 -15.46 -13.87 -14.72
C GLN A 157 -14.27 -14.02 -15.67
N ALA A 158 -13.83 -12.94 -16.31
CA ALA A 158 -12.71 -12.92 -17.23
C ALA A 158 -11.35 -13.07 -16.54
N ALA A 159 -11.20 -12.55 -15.30
CA ALA A 159 -9.98 -12.67 -14.54
C ALA A 159 -9.73 -14.12 -14.04
N GLN A 160 -8.47 -14.49 -13.85
CA GLN A 160 -8.11 -15.80 -13.30
C GLN A 160 -8.45 -15.89 -11.81
N ASP A 161 -8.23 -14.80 -11.09
CA ASP A 161 -8.45 -14.69 -9.65
C ASP A 161 -8.83 -13.25 -9.25
N MET A 162 -9.11 -13.09 -7.96
CA MET A 162 -9.46 -11.81 -7.34
C MET A 162 -8.51 -11.47 -6.21
N VAL A 163 -8.13 -10.22 -6.12
CA VAL A 163 -7.40 -9.65 -5.00
C VAL A 163 -8.27 -8.59 -4.33
N LEU A 164 -8.51 -8.75 -3.03
CA LEU A 164 -9.12 -7.72 -2.20
C LEU A 164 -8.04 -6.77 -1.69
N VAL A 165 -8.14 -5.51 -2.07
CA VAL A 165 -7.25 -4.44 -1.58
C VAL A 165 -7.88 -3.84 -0.33
N VAL A 166 -7.26 -4.11 0.81
CA VAL A 166 -7.70 -3.59 2.10
C VAL A 166 -6.97 -2.29 2.39
N ASP A 167 -7.73 -1.21 2.48
CA ASP A 167 -7.26 0.10 2.94
C ASP A 167 -7.03 0.11 4.46
N ARG A 168 -6.56 1.24 4.98
CA ARG A 168 -6.16 1.36 6.40
C ARG A 168 -7.30 1.11 7.37
N ASP A 169 -8.50 1.52 6.99
CA ASP A 169 -9.71 1.46 7.81
C ASP A 169 -10.58 0.26 7.45
N ALA A 170 -10.07 -0.63 6.57
CA ALA A 170 -10.81 -1.74 6.00
C ALA A 170 -12.15 -1.33 5.35
N GLY A 171 -12.20 -0.11 4.80
CA GLY A 171 -13.40 0.48 4.20
C GLY A 171 -13.96 -0.32 3.02
N CYS A 172 -13.13 -1.13 2.35
CA CYS A 172 -13.60 -2.06 1.32
C CYS A 172 -14.62 -3.07 1.88
N LEU A 173 -14.55 -3.42 3.15
CA LEU A 173 -15.50 -4.33 3.81
C LEU A 173 -16.82 -3.65 4.21
N GLN A 174 -16.93 -2.34 4.06
CA GLN A 174 -18.16 -1.57 4.29
C GLN A 174 -18.92 -1.29 2.98
N ARG A 175 -18.33 -1.60 1.82
CA ARG A 175 -18.89 -1.33 0.50
C ARG A 175 -19.62 -2.55 -0.05
N ILE A 176 -20.94 -2.39 -0.34
CA ILE A 176 -21.77 -3.50 -0.82
C ILE A 176 -21.27 -4.10 -2.15
N TRP A 177 -20.69 -3.30 -3.04
CA TRP A 177 -20.09 -3.79 -4.28
C TRP A 177 -18.91 -4.73 -4.01
N CYS A 178 -18.06 -4.43 -3.00
CA CYS A 178 -17.00 -5.36 -2.59
C CYS A 178 -17.57 -6.66 -2.00
N GLY A 179 -18.67 -6.56 -1.26
CA GLY A 179 -19.43 -7.74 -0.78
C GLY A 179 -19.97 -8.58 -1.93
N PHE A 180 -20.53 -7.95 -2.96
CA PHE A 180 -20.99 -8.62 -4.19
C PHE A 180 -19.84 -9.32 -4.93
N GLU A 181 -18.69 -8.65 -5.08
CA GLU A 181 -17.49 -9.21 -5.72
C GLU A 181 -16.94 -10.40 -4.93
N LEU A 182 -16.89 -10.33 -3.60
CA LEU A 182 -16.48 -11.42 -2.72
C LEU A 182 -17.41 -12.65 -2.85
N HIS A 183 -18.73 -12.41 -2.81
CA HIS A 183 -19.74 -13.45 -3.02
C HIS A 183 -19.60 -14.08 -4.41
N SER A 184 -19.48 -13.26 -5.44
CA SER A 184 -19.34 -13.71 -6.83
C SER A 184 -18.05 -14.49 -7.04
N ALA A 185 -16.93 -14.08 -6.42
CA ALA A 185 -15.67 -14.82 -6.46
C ALA A 185 -15.82 -16.22 -5.83
N GLN A 186 -16.58 -16.32 -4.74
CA GLN A 186 -16.88 -17.61 -4.13
C GLN A 186 -17.75 -18.50 -5.04
N HIS A 187 -18.81 -17.93 -5.61
CA HIS A 187 -19.70 -18.64 -6.53
C HIS A 187 -18.98 -19.12 -7.80
N LEU A 188 -18.13 -18.29 -8.38
CA LEU A 188 -17.30 -18.61 -9.54
C LEU A 188 -16.06 -19.46 -9.19
N LYS A 189 -15.88 -19.82 -7.91
CA LYS A 189 -14.72 -20.58 -7.39
C LYS A 189 -13.38 -19.93 -7.73
N LYS A 190 -13.34 -18.60 -7.82
CA LYS A 190 -12.11 -17.86 -8.07
C LYS A 190 -11.24 -17.85 -6.81
N PRO A 191 -9.92 -18.06 -6.93
CA PRO A 191 -9.00 -17.81 -5.83
C PRO A 191 -9.13 -16.37 -5.33
N LEU A 192 -9.06 -16.18 -4.01
CA LEU A 192 -9.06 -14.88 -3.36
C LEU A 192 -7.78 -14.71 -2.58
N GLU A 193 -7.07 -13.64 -2.87
CA GLU A 193 -5.97 -13.16 -2.04
C GLU A 193 -6.35 -11.79 -1.45
N ILE A 194 -5.74 -11.46 -0.31
CA ILE A 194 -5.98 -10.21 0.39
C ILE A 194 -4.66 -9.48 0.55
N PHE A 195 -4.63 -8.23 0.13
CA PHE A 195 -3.46 -7.38 0.22
C PHE A 195 -3.76 -6.08 0.93
N THR A 196 -2.84 -5.65 1.77
CA THR A 196 -2.75 -4.28 2.27
C THR A 196 -1.57 -3.56 1.62
N SER A 197 -1.45 -2.25 1.82
CA SER A 197 -0.23 -1.52 1.44
C SER A 197 1.04 -2.07 2.11
N ALA A 198 0.90 -2.81 3.20
CA ALA A 198 1.99 -3.48 3.91
C ALA A 198 2.36 -4.86 3.34
N GLY A 199 1.48 -5.55 2.61
CA GLY A 199 1.75 -6.85 1.99
C GLY A 199 0.53 -7.75 1.90
N GLN A 200 0.77 -8.99 1.45
CA GLN A 200 -0.25 -10.03 1.40
C GLN A 200 -0.62 -10.46 2.82
N VAL A 201 -1.90 -10.32 3.14
CA VAL A 201 -2.45 -10.76 4.42
C VAL A 201 -2.39 -12.29 4.47
N GLY A 202 -1.92 -12.79 5.58
CA GLY A 202 -1.79 -14.23 5.72
C GLY A 202 -0.42 -14.79 5.29
N VAL A 203 0.41 -14.04 4.58
CA VAL A 203 1.75 -14.45 4.15
C VAL A 203 2.84 -13.51 4.69
N ALA A 204 2.63 -12.20 4.55
CA ALA A 204 3.62 -11.20 4.91
C ALA A 204 3.18 -10.31 6.09
N VAL A 205 1.88 -10.12 6.28
CA VAL A 205 1.33 -9.18 7.27
C VAL A 205 0.06 -9.71 7.91
N THR A 206 -0.23 -9.21 9.12
CA THR A 206 -1.55 -9.23 9.75
C THR A 206 -2.07 -7.79 9.78
N SER A 207 -3.37 -7.61 9.58
CA SER A 207 -4.01 -6.30 9.66
C SER A 207 -5.00 -6.30 10.82
N GLY A 208 -4.69 -5.55 11.88
CA GLY A 208 -5.61 -5.35 13.01
C GLY A 208 -6.96 -4.80 12.55
N PRO A 209 -7.01 -3.70 11.78
CA PRO A 209 -8.25 -3.18 11.22
C PRO A 209 -9.04 -4.19 10.39
N LEU A 210 -8.35 -5.05 9.61
CA LEU A 210 -9.02 -6.11 8.87
C LEU A 210 -9.65 -7.15 9.81
N VAL A 211 -8.93 -7.60 10.84
CA VAL A 211 -9.44 -8.59 11.80
C VAL A 211 -10.67 -8.04 12.51
N GLU A 212 -10.60 -6.82 13.02
CA GLU A 212 -11.71 -6.15 13.70
C GLU A 212 -12.93 -5.97 12.76
N ALA A 213 -12.69 -5.50 11.53
CA ALA A 213 -13.74 -5.33 10.54
C ALA A 213 -14.38 -6.67 10.14
N VAL A 214 -13.61 -7.75 10.08
CA VAL A 214 -14.12 -9.08 9.74
C VAL A 214 -14.90 -9.72 10.87
N GLU A 215 -14.49 -9.52 12.13
CA GLU A 215 -15.24 -10.03 13.29
C GLU A 215 -16.66 -9.47 13.34
N THR A 216 -16.82 -8.21 12.98
CA THR A 216 -18.11 -7.50 12.97
C THR A 216 -18.76 -7.42 11.58
N TRP A 217 -18.13 -8.04 10.56
CA TRP A 217 -18.60 -7.93 9.18
C TRP A 217 -20.00 -8.50 9.00
N ASP A 218 -20.87 -7.69 8.42
CA ASP A 218 -22.24 -8.05 8.13
C ASP A 218 -22.69 -7.37 6.82
N VAL A 219 -23.01 -8.18 5.84
CA VAL A 219 -23.43 -7.70 4.52
C VAL A 219 -24.66 -6.78 4.58
N THR A 220 -25.51 -6.95 5.57
CA THR A 220 -26.71 -6.13 5.77
C THR A 220 -26.38 -4.70 6.20
N ARG A 221 -25.16 -4.45 6.67
CA ARG A 221 -24.67 -3.12 7.09
C ARG A 221 -23.83 -2.43 6.04
N MET A 222 -23.56 -3.11 4.93
CA MET A 222 -22.71 -2.53 3.87
C MET A 222 -23.48 -1.45 3.10
N GLU A 223 -22.73 -0.45 2.63
CA GLU A 223 -23.26 0.75 2.00
C GLU A 223 -22.95 0.79 0.50
N ALA A 224 -23.78 1.49 -0.26
CA ALA A 224 -23.55 1.90 -1.63
C ALA A 224 -23.61 3.43 -1.75
N SER A 225 -23.10 3.95 -2.87
CA SER A 225 -23.28 5.37 -3.22
C SER A 225 -24.72 5.67 -3.67
N GLN A 226 -25.44 4.63 -4.12
CA GLN A 226 -26.85 4.68 -4.53
C GLN A 226 -27.63 3.57 -3.83
N ASP A 227 -28.78 3.90 -3.29
CA ASP A 227 -29.63 2.97 -2.55
C ASP A 227 -30.20 1.87 -3.45
N THR A 228 -30.41 2.16 -4.74
CA THR A 228 -30.81 1.17 -5.75
C THR A 228 -29.79 0.07 -5.90
N ASP A 229 -28.50 0.39 -5.96
CA ASP A 229 -27.43 -0.60 -6.05
C ASP A 229 -27.43 -1.51 -4.82
N ARG A 230 -27.58 -0.90 -3.65
CA ARG A 230 -27.60 -1.65 -2.38
C ARG A 230 -28.76 -2.64 -2.35
N ARG A 231 -29.96 -2.18 -2.68
CA ARG A 231 -31.16 -3.05 -2.71
C ARG A 231 -31.02 -4.18 -3.73
N GLN A 232 -30.54 -3.87 -4.93
CA GLN A 232 -30.35 -4.86 -5.98
C GLN A 232 -29.34 -5.94 -5.56
N ILE A 233 -28.23 -5.52 -4.97
CA ILE A 233 -27.19 -6.45 -4.50
C ILE A 233 -27.71 -7.29 -3.34
N LEU A 234 -28.39 -6.72 -2.35
CA LEU A 234 -28.96 -7.47 -1.24
C LEU A 234 -29.98 -8.52 -1.73
N ASN A 235 -30.85 -8.16 -2.68
CA ASN A 235 -31.76 -9.13 -3.29
C ASN A 235 -31.02 -10.29 -3.97
N PHE A 236 -29.98 -9.97 -4.72
CA PHE A 236 -29.14 -10.97 -5.38
C PHE A 236 -28.47 -11.91 -4.35
N LEU A 237 -27.90 -11.36 -3.30
CA LEU A 237 -27.24 -12.13 -2.24
C LEU A 237 -28.20 -13.02 -1.47
N CYS A 238 -29.44 -12.59 -1.29
CA CYS A 238 -30.49 -13.38 -0.61
C CYS A 238 -31.02 -14.54 -1.43
N GLY A 239 -31.12 -14.40 -2.73
CA GLY A 239 -31.86 -15.38 -3.51
C GLY A 239 -31.24 -15.81 -4.84
N GLY A 240 -30.18 -15.18 -5.27
CA GLY A 240 -29.66 -15.38 -6.61
C GLY A 240 -30.61 -14.78 -7.68
N GLU A 241 -30.61 -15.39 -8.88
CA GLU A 241 -31.38 -14.87 -10.03
C GLU A 241 -32.88 -14.70 -9.80
N GLU A 242 -33.49 -15.56 -9.00
CA GLU A 242 -34.94 -15.46 -8.73
C GLU A 242 -35.30 -14.21 -7.94
N HIS A 243 -34.50 -13.80 -7.00
CA HIS A 243 -34.74 -12.61 -6.18
C HIS A 243 -34.39 -11.32 -6.91
N GLU A 244 -33.38 -11.36 -7.76
CA GLU A 244 -33.04 -10.29 -8.68
C GLU A 244 -34.26 -9.91 -9.57
N ARG A 245 -34.99 -10.91 -10.03
CA ARG A 245 -36.18 -10.72 -10.86
C ARG A 245 -37.46 -10.37 -10.07
N LYS A 246 -37.55 -10.80 -8.81
CA LYS A 246 -38.74 -10.61 -7.96
C LYS A 246 -38.69 -9.34 -7.11
N GLY A 247 -37.49 -8.86 -6.77
CA GLY A 247 -37.31 -7.71 -5.90
C GLY A 247 -37.36 -6.36 -6.62
N LEU A 248 -36.76 -6.28 -7.80
CA LEU A 248 -36.66 -5.04 -8.57
C LEU A 248 -36.88 -5.29 -10.05
N LYS A 249 -37.51 -4.32 -10.73
CA LYS A 249 -37.61 -4.27 -12.19
C LYS A 249 -37.26 -2.88 -12.69
N THR A 250 -36.87 -2.79 -13.96
CA THR A 250 -36.67 -1.50 -14.61
C THR A 250 -37.99 -1.00 -15.15
N ASP A 251 -38.42 0.22 -14.83
CA ASP A 251 -39.59 0.86 -15.38
C ASP A 251 -39.36 1.32 -16.83
N ALA A 252 -40.41 1.90 -17.44
CA ALA A 252 -40.34 2.40 -18.80
C ALA A 252 -39.35 3.56 -19.00
N TYR A 253 -38.88 4.17 -17.93
CA TYR A 253 -37.94 5.29 -17.92
C TYR A 253 -36.52 4.86 -17.53
N GLY A 254 -36.29 3.55 -17.32
CA GLY A 254 -34.98 3.03 -16.93
C GLY A 254 -34.72 3.07 -15.43
N ASN A 255 -35.68 3.44 -14.58
CA ASN A 255 -35.50 3.45 -13.14
C ASN A 255 -35.75 2.06 -12.54
N LEU A 256 -35.03 1.71 -11.50
CA LEU A 256 -35.29 0.50 -10.73
C LEU A 256 -36.48 0.75 -9.78
N VAL A 257 -37.53 -0.04 -9.96
CA VAL A 257 -38.75 0.03 -9.13
C VAL A 257 -39.02 -1.33 -8.49
N LEU A 258 -39.64 -1.32 -7.32
CA LEU A 258 -40.06 -2.55 -6.66
C LEU A 258 -41.21 -3.21 -7.45
N ILE A 259 -41.12 -4.54 -7.60
CA ILE A 259 -42.20 -5.31 -8.26
C ILE A 259 -43.32 -5.68 -7.29
N ASP A 260 -44.41 -6.14 -7.89
CA ASP A 260 -45.69 -6.39 -7.21
C ASP A 260 -45.59 -7.24 -5.96
N GLY A 261 -45.70 -7.17 -4.89
CA GLY A 261 -45.52 -7.87 -3.63
C GLY A 261 -44.74 -7.04 -2.60
N TRP A 262 -43.77 -6.34 -3.05
CA TRP A 262 -43.00 -5.39 -2.25
C TRP A 262 -43.67 -4.01 -2.23
N ARG A 263 -44.42 -3.69 -3.29
CA ARG A 263 -45.22 -2.47 -3.42
C ARG A 263 -46.32 -2.35 -2.37
N LYS A 264 -46.89 -3.46 -1.93
CA LYS A 264 -47.95 -3.47 -0.91
C LYS A 264 -47.52 -2.96 0.45
N GLN A 265 -46.22 -2.95 0.71
CA GLN A 265 -45.64 -2.42 1.95
C GLN A 265 -45.41 -0.90 1.91
N LEU A 266 -45.49 -0.30 0.75
CA LEU A 266 -45.16 1.10 0.48
C LEU A 266 -46.34 1.90 -0.09
N ASP A 267 -47.59 1.51 0.24
CA ASP A 267 -48.83 2.22 -0.14
C ASP A 267 -48.98 2.59 -1.63
N GLY A 268 -48.34 1.84 -2.53
CA GLY A 268 -48.57 1.96 -3.99
C GLY A 268 -47.80 3.08 -4.70
N GLU A 269 -46.93 3.81 -4.04
CA GLU A 269 -46.09 4.82 -4.69
C GLU A 269 -44.94 4.23 -5.47
N GLU A 270 -44.64 4.80 -6.63
CA GLU A 270 -43.43 4.44 -7.39
C GLU A 270 -42.17 4.80 -6.61
N ILE A 271 -41.29 3.82 -6.38
CA ILE A 271 -40.06 4.02 -5.66
C ILE A 271 -38.99 4.53 -6.62
N VAL A 272 -38.83 5.83 -6.63
CA VAL A 272 -37.69 6.51 -7.20
C VAL A 272 -36.71 6.76 -6.06
N ASP A 273 -35.39 6.71 -6.29
CA ASP A 273 -34.34 6.85 -5.27
C ASP A 273 -34.52 8.00 -4.27
N SER A 274 -35.09 9.08 -4.72
CA SER A 274 -35.21 10.30 -3.94
C SER A 274 -36.25 10.27 -2.80
N PRO A 275 -37.41 9.61 -2.90
CA PRO A 275 -38.41 9.57 -1.83
C PRO A 275 -38.02 8.68 -0.64
N LEU A 276 -37.32 7.60 -0.87
CA LEU A 276 -36.89 6.68 0.21
C LEU A 276 -35.92 7.30 1.20
N ARG A 277 -35.06 8.19 0.74
CA ARG A 277 -34.18 8.97 1.62
C ARG A 277 -34.95 9.98 2.49
N GLN A 278 -36.08 10.45 2.06
CA GLN A 278 -36.84 11.46 2.80
C GLN A 278 -37.73 10.86 3.88
N SER A 279 -38.19 9.60 3.71
CA SER A 279 -39.12 8.98 4.66
C SER A 279 -38.44 8.17 5.78
N GLY A 280 -37.25 7.66 5.56
CA GLY A 280 -36.45 6.92 6.57
C GLY A 280 -37.12 5.66 7.16
N ARG A 281 -38.44 5.57 7.08
CA ARG A 281 -39.25 4.48 7.64
C ARG A 281 -39.50 3.35 6.63
N GLU A 282 -39.65 3.68 5.38
CA GLU A 282 -40.03 2.74 4.30
C GLU A 282 -38.85 1.90 3.84
N GLU A 283 -37.65 2.49 3.84
CA GLU A 283 -36.41 1.80 3.54
C GLU A 283 -36.12 0.71 4.59
N TYR A 284 -36.32 1.01 5.86
CA TYR A 284 -36.19 0.04 6.95
C TYR A 284 -37.20 -1.11 6.83
N ALA A 285 -38.43 -0.85 6.37
CA ALA A 285 -39.44 -1.88 6.21
C ALA A 285 -39.11 -2.88 5.09
N PHE A 286 -38.58 -2.38 3.95
CA PHE A 286 -38.11 -3.23 2.87
C PHE A 286 -36.95 -4.14 3.29
N GLU A 287 -35.93 -3.55 3.83
CA GLU A 287 -34.73 -4.29 4.26
C GLU A 287 -35.04 -5.26 5.40
N ALA A 288 -35.84 -4.84 6.37
CA ALA A 288 -36.24 -5.70 7.48
C ALA A 288 -37.05 -6.92 6.97
N GLY A 289 -37.95 -6.72 6.00
CA GLY A 289 -38.70 -7.81 5.37
C GLY A 289 -37.79 -8.77 4.59
N LEU A 290 -36.81 -8.23 3.83
CA LEU A 290 -35.81 -9.03 3.12
C LEU A 290 -34.94 -9.84 4.09
N PHE A 291 -34.45 -9.20 5.14
CA PHE A 291 -33.57 -9.83 6.11
C PHE A 291 -34.30 -10.91 6.90
N ALA A 292 -35.51 -10.65 7.38
CA ALA A 292 -36.32 -11.63 8.10
C ALA A 292 -36.64 -12.87 7.26
N SER A 293 -36.89 -12.71 5.95
CA SER A 293 -37.20 -13.83 5.07
C SER A 293 -35.98 -14.63 4.60
N HIS A 294 -34.75 -14.10 4.76
CA HIS A 294 -33.51 -14.71 4.26
C HIS A 294 -32.39 -14.73 5.28
N GLU A 295 -32.71 -14.63 6.55
CA GLU A 295 -31.73 -14.54 7.64
C GLU A 295 -30.67 -15.66 7.58
N ASP A 296 -31.09 -16.91 7.39
CA ASP A 296 -30.18 -18.05 7.30
C ASP A 296 -29.18 -17.94 6.14
N LYS A 297 -29.61 -17.41 4.99
CA LYS A 297 -28.73 -17.21 3.83
C LYS A 297 -27.71 -16.11 4.07
N LEU A 298 -28.16 -14.99 4.65
CA LEU A 298 -27.30 -13.85 4.98
C LEU A 298 -26.29 -14.23 6.06
N GLN A 299 -26.71 -14.95 7.08
CA GLN A 299 -25.80 -15.48 8.10
C GLN A 299 -24.79 -16.46 7.50
N THR A 300 -25.22 -17.36 6.61
CA THR A 300 -24.32 -18.28 5.91
C THR A 300 -23.30 -17.52 5.06
N LEU A 301 -23.70 -16.46 4.36
CA LEU A 301 -22.81 -15.60 3.60
C LEU A 301 -21.81 -14.87 4.51
N ASN A 302 -22.31 -14.27 5.59
CA ASN A 302 -21.48 -13.59 6.58
C ASN A 302 -20.41 -14.52 7.14
N LEU A 303 -20.79 -15.74 7.53
CA LEU A 303 -19.86 -16.75 8.03
C LEU A 303 -18.85 -17.18 6.96
N ALA A 304 -19.29 -17.43 5.73
CA ALA A 304 -18.41 -17.85 4.63
C ALA A 304 -17.35 -16.81 4.27
N VAL A 305 -17.73 -15.52 4.24
CA VAL A 305 -16.79 -14.42 3.98
C VAL A 305 -15.84 -14.25 5.17
N ARG A 306 -16.35 -14.23 6.39
CA ARG A 306 -15.52 -14.17 7.61
C ARG A 306 -14.51 -15.31 7.64
N GLU A 307 -14.96 -16.54 7.43
CA GLU A 307 -14.09 -17.72 7.40
C GLU A 307 -13.01 -17.62 6.32
N LYS A 308 -13.37 -17.16 5.11
CA LYS A 308 -12.42 -17.01 3.99
C LYS A 308 -11.37 -15.95 4.28
N VAL A 309 -11.77 -14.80 4.83
CA VAL A 309 -10.85 -13.74 5.21
C VAL A 309 -9.99 -14.16 6.40
N LEU A 310 -10.58 -14.79 7.41
CA LEU A 310 -9.84 -15.31 8.56
C LEU A 310 -8.89 -16.44 8.16
N LYS A 311 -9.28 -17.34 7.25
CA LYS A 311 -8.36 -18.37 6.70
C LYS A 311 -7.20 -17.73 5.96
N ALA A 312 -7.45 -16.71 5.13
CA ALA A 312 -6.39 -15.97 4.48
C ALA A 312 -5.48 -15.25 5.50
N ALA A 313 -6.05 -14.71 6.57
CA ALA A 313 -5.30 -14.10 7.67
C ALA A 313 -4.59 -15.14 8.56
N GLN A 314 -5.18 -16.32 8.76
CA GLN A 314 -4.64 -17.42 9.57
C GLN A 314 -3.64 -18.29 8.80
N ALA A 315 -3.63 -18.27 7.47
CA ALA A 315 -2.62 -18.98 6.68
C ALA A 315 -1.19 -18.55 7.07
N THR A 316 -1.02 -17.33 7.60
CA THR A 316 0.21 -16.92 8.31
C THR A 316 0.35 -17.52 9.70
N HIS A 317 -0.75 -17.81 10.38
CA HIS A 317 -0.68 -18.40 11.72
C HIS A 317 -0.54 -19.91 11.68
N GLY A 318 -1.01 -20.58 10.64
CA GLY A 318 -0.95 -22.04 10.48
C GLY A 318 0.33 -22.56 9.84
N ALA A 319 0.96 -21.79 8.93
CA ALA A 319 2.28 -22.12 8.39
C ALA A 319 3.43 -21.66 9.28
N GLY A 320 3.15 -20.90 10.35
CA GLY A 320 4.11 -20.22 11.19
C GLY A 320 3.83 -20.24 12.69
N ALA A 321 3.00 -21.13 13.22
CA ALA A 321 3.08 -21.53 14.62
C ALA A 321 4.30 -22.43 14.89
N GLY A 322 5.37 -22.22 14.12
CA GLY A 322 6.71 -22.65 14.47
C GLY A 322 7.08 -21.99 15.80
N LYS A 323 7.68 -22.75 16.69
CA LYS A 323 8.23 -22.24 17.95
C LYS A 323 8.92 -20.90 17.69
N ARG A 324 8.59 -19.84 18.44
CA ARG A 324 9.38 -18.61 18.48
C ARG A 324 10.85 -18.99 18.65
N GLY A 325 11.76 -18.36 17.94
CA GLY A 325 13.16 -18.73 17.93
C GLY A 325 13.56 -19.58 16.71
N CYS A 326 13.06 -19.22 15.54
CA CYS A 326 13.38 -19.88 14.27
C CYS A 326 14.66 -19.30 13.67
N LYS A 327 15.65 -20.15 13.40
CA LYS A 327 16.86 -19.73 12.67
C LYS A 327 16.51 -19.45 11.21
N VAL A 328 16.83 -18.25 10.73
CA VAL A 328 16.64 -17.81 9.35
C VAL A 328 18.00 -17.72 8.65
N PRO A 329 18.34 -18.67 7.76
CA PRO A 329 19.65 -18.70 7.11
C PRO A 329 19.95 -17.44 6.30
N ASP A 330 18.96 -16.95 5.54
CA ASP A 330 19.11 -15.72 4.76
C ASP A 330 18.89 -14.49 5.63
N MET A 331 19.97 -13.76 5.88
CA MET A 331 19.97 -12.53 6.66
C MET A 331 19.03 -11.47 6.06
N ALA A 332 18.85 -11.46 4.74
CA ALA A 332 17.93 -10.55 4.07
C ALA A 332 16.46 -10.84 4.38
N CYS A 333 16.15 -11.99 4.95
CA CYS A 333 14.81 -12.39 5.37
C CYS A 333 14.63 -12.36 6.91
N ARG A 334 15.56 -11.74 7.65
CA ARG A 334 15.47 -11.58 9.12
C ARG A 334 14.78 -10.27 9.51
N GLY A 335 13.66 -9.95 8.90
CA GLY A 335 12.90 -8.74 9.25
C GLY A 335 12.28 -8.82 10.64
N ILE A 336 12.20 -7.67 11.33
CA ILE A 336 11.51 -7.50 12.61
C ILE A 336 10.31 -6.56 12.41
N THR A 337 9.18 -6.85 13.03
CA THR A 337 8.06 -5.90 12.97
C THR A 337 8.32 -4.69 13.86
N LEU A 338 7.74 -3.54 13.51
CA LEU A 338 7.85 -2.30 14.31
C LEU A 338 7.39 -2.54 15.75
N GLY A 339 6.30 -3.26 15.97
CA GLY A 339 5.81 -3.61 17.30
C GLY A 339 6.77 -4.51 18.10
N GLU A 340 7.40 -5.49 17.44
CA GLU A 340 8.45 -6.32 18.08
C GLU A 340 9.69 -5.50 18.41
N MET A 341 10.10 -4.58 17.53
CA MET A 341 11.20 -3.65 17.79
C MET A 341 10.89 -2.75 19.00
N ARG A 342 9.70 -2.16 19.06
CA ARG A 342 9.24 -1.38 20.22
C ARG A 342 9.29 -2.20 21.52
N THR A 343 8.88 -3.45 21.43
CA THR A 343 8.94 -4.40 22.57
C THR A 343 10.39 -4.68 22.97
N CYS A 344 11.31 -4.85 22.00
CA CYS A 344 12.73 -5.00 22.24
C CYS A 344 13.30 -3.80 23.02
N VAL A 345 13.08 -2.60 22.50
CA VAL A 345 13.56 -1.34 23.10
C VAL A 345 13.03 -1.17 24.53
N LYS A 346 11.76 -1.48 24.75
CA LYS A 346 11.14 -1.43 26.09
C LYS A 346 11.84 -2.42 27.06
N LYS A 347 12.14 -3.62 26.62
CA LYS A 347 12.87 -4.63 27.41
C LYS A 347 14.29 -4.18 27.72
N LEU A 348 15.02 -3.64 26.72
CA LEU A 348 16.39 -3.14 26.90
C LEU A 348 16.44 -2.00 27.92
N LYS A 349 15.54 -1.02 27.80
CA LYS A 349 15.42 0.08 28.77
C LYS A 349 15.14 -0.42 30.20
N ALA A 350 14.20 -1.36 30.33
CA ALA A 350 13.88 -1.94 31.63
C ALA A 350 15.05 -2.73 32.23
N TRP A 351 15.82 -3.43 31.40
CA TRP A 351 16.99 -4.17 31.83
C TRP A 351 18.10 -3.25 32.30
N VAL A 352 18.45 -2.22 31.53
CA VAL A 352 19.47 -1.23 31.92
C VAL A 352 19.11 -0.58 33.26
N ASN A 353 17.85 -0.21 33.45
CA ASN A 353 17.40 0.40 34.70
C ASN A 353 17.42 -0.56 35.91
N LYS A 354 17.15 -1.86 35.67
CA LYS A 354 17.10 -2.87 36.75
C LYS A 354 18.48 -3.38 37.16
N SER A 355 19.40 -3.48 36.22
CA SER A 355 20.69 -4.16 36.40
C SER A 355 21.78 -3.25 36.99
N HIS A 356 21.43 -2.03 37.45
CA HIS A 356 22.38 -1.03 37.99
C HIS A 356 23.61 -0.85 37.11
N HIS A 357 23.45 -0.90 35.78
CA HIS A 357 24.54 -0.62 34.87
C HIS A 357 25.12 0.77 35.13
N ALA A 358 26.44 0.88 35.01
CA ALA A 358 27.17 2.10 35.34
C ALA A 358 26.81 3.32 34.48
N LYS A 359 26.09 3.13 33.37
CA LYS A 359 25.68 4.21 32.49
C LYS A 359 24.16 4.16 32.16
N PRO A 360 23.51 5.34 32.07
CA PRO A 360 22.09 5.43 31.72
C PRO A 360 21.84 5.01 30.27
N TRP A 361 20.58 4.63 29.96
CA TRP A 361 20.16 4.20 28.63
C TRP A 361 20.60 5.14 27.49
N LYS A 362 20.53 6.44 27.71
CA LYS A 362 20.87 7.46 26.72
C LYS A 362 22.32 7.43 26.24
N ASP A 363 23.22 6.80 27.02
CA ASP A 363 24.67 6.76 26.72
C ASP A 363 25.08 5.45 26.04
N TRP A 364 24.14 4.51 25.83
CA TRP A 364 24.39 3.27 25.10
C TRP A 364 24.40 3.49 23.58
N THR A 365 25.47 3.07 22.91
CA THR A 365 25.54 3.11 21.44
C THR A 365 24.82 1.92 20.81
N CYS A 366 24.52 2.01 19.50
CA CYS A 366 23.91 0.92 18.75
C CYS A 366 24.78 -0.34 18.79
N GLY A 367 26.09 -0.20 18.65
CA GLY A 367 27.08 -1.28 18.78
C GLY A 367 27.05 -1.94 20.15
N GLU A 368 27.12 -1.15 21.21
CA GLU A 368 27.05 -1.70 22.56
C GLU A 368 25.72 -2.40 22.88
N VAL A 369 24.63 -1.89 22.38
CA VAL A 369 23.33 -2.57 22.50
C VAL A 369 23.38 -3.94 21.83
N SER A 370 23.93 -4.00 20.63
CA SER A 370 24.05 -5.24 19.87
C SER A 370 25.03 -6.24 20.48
N GLU A 371 26.18 -5.76 20.95
CA GLU A 371 27.29 -6.63 21.42
C GLU A 371 27.19 -6.99 22.90
N LYS A 372 26.58 -6.14 23.72
CA LYS A 372 26.57 -6.30 25.17
C LYS A 372 25.20 -6.52 25.79
N LEU A 373 24.15 -5.82 25.29
CA LEU A 373 22.80 -5.93 25.88
C LEU A 373 21.97 -7.04 25.26
N LEU A 374 21.89 -7.12 23.93
CA LEU A 374 21.10 -8.16 23.27
C LEU A 374 21.56 -9.57 23.61
N PRO A 375 22.86 -9.88 23.76
CA PRO A 375 23.32 -11.20 24.18
C PRO A 375 22.77 -11.70 25.51
N GLU A 376 22.36 -10.81 26.40
CA GLU A 376 21.74 -11.18 27.68
C GLU A 376 20.34 -11.83 27.51
N PHE A 377 19.68 -11.58 26.38
CA PHE A 377 18.33 -12.09 26.10
C PHE A 377 18.28 -13.06 24.93
N VAL A 378 19.30 -13.06 24.08
CA VAL A 378 19.31 -13.79 22.81
C VAL A 378 20.27 -14.96 22.89
N PRO A 379 19.81 -16.21 22.66
CA PRO A 379 20.69 -17.36 22.59
C PRO A 379 21.80 -17.19 21.55
N LYS A 380 22.97 -17.77 21.82
CA LYS A 380 24.08 -17.73 20.88
C LYS A 380 23.68 -18.38 19.54
N GLY A 381 24.01 -17.72 18.44
CA GLY A 381 23.71 -18.18 17.08
C GLY A 381 22.38 -17.73 16.53
N LEU A 382 21.64 -16.88 17.28
CA LEU A 382 20.42 -16.22 16.82
C LEU A 382 20.57 -14.70 16.92
N SER A 383 19.94 -13.96 16.00
CA SER A 383 19.66 -12.54 16.17
C SER A 383 18.38 -12.33 17.00
N TYR A 384 18.13 -11.11 17.49
CA TYR A 384 16.87 -10.83 18.19
C TYR A 384 15.66 -10.98 17.26
N ALA A 385 15.78 -10.61 16.00
CA ALA A 385 14.73 -10.82 15.02
C ALA A 385 14.37 -12.31 14.89
N GLU A 386 15.36 -13.19 14.85
CA GLU A 386 15.16 -14.65 14.82
C GLU A 386 14.57 -15.20 16.12
N LEU A 387 14.90 -14.59 17.27
CA LEU A 387 14.32 -14.98 18.56
C LEU A 387 12.81 -14.77 18.61
N VAL A 388 12.31 -13.70 17.99
CA VAL A 388 10.89 -13.31 18.07
C VAL A 388 10.09 -13.75 16.85
N CYS A 389 10.74 -14.06 15.72
CA CYS A 389 10.06 -14.52 14.51
C CYS A 389 9.69 -16.00 14.59
N SER A 390 8.69 -16.38 13.78
CA SER A 390 8.26 -17.76 13.55
C SER A 390 8.71 -18.32 12.19
N GLY A 391 9.47 -17.52 11.41
CA GLY A 391 9.97 -17.87 10.09
C GLY A 391 10.58 -16.67 9.35
N PRO A 392 11.06 -16.85 8.12
CA PRO A 392 11.63 -15.80 7.31
C PRO A 392 10.65 -14.65 7.08
N ARG A 393 11.12 -13.39 7.19
CA ARG A 393 10.34 -12.18 6.94
C ARG A 393 11.11 -11.24 6.03
N THR A 394 10.58 -10.97 4.85
CA THR A 394 11.18 -9.99 3.93
C THR A 394 10.93 -8.57 4.45
N PRO A 395 11.96 -7.78 4.68
CA PRO A 395 11.83 -6.40 5.15
C PRO A 395 11.19 -5.51 4.08
N GLN A 396 10.35 -4.62 4.56
CA GLN A 396 9.76 -3.55 3.75
C GLN A 396 10.63 -2.31 3.77
N PHE A 397 11.25 -2.06 4.92
CA PHE A 397 12.03 -0.86 5.21
C PHE A 397 13.41 -1.27 5.72
N VAL A 398 14.44 -0.65 5.18
CA VAL A 398 15.82 -0.84 5.61
C VAL A 398 16.27 0.41 6.33
N ILE A 399 16.83 0.21 7.53
CA ILE A 399 17.32 1.27 8.39
C ILE A 399 18.86 1.23 8.38
N ASP A 400 19.47 2.31 7.90
CA ASP A 400 20.91 2.51 7.98
C ASP A 400 21.25 3.17 9.31
N GLU A 401 21.90 2.43 10.16
CA GLU A 401 22.29 2.84 11.51
C GLU A 401 23.80 3.16 11.60
N VAL A 402 24.14 4.03 12.52
CA VAL A 402 25.53 4.34 12.86
C VAL A 402 25.88 3.62 14.14
N TRP A 403 26.87 2.72 14.06
CA TRP A 403 27.25 1.81 15.14
C TRP A 403 27.63 2.52 16.44
N ASP A 404 28.35 3.64 16.31
CA ASP A 404 28.86 4.42 17.44
C ASP A 404 27.87 5.50 17.92
N SER A 405 26.72 5.62 17.27
CA SER A 405 25.69 6.59 17.64
C SER A 405 24.85 6.11 18.83
N PRO A 406 24.32 7.03 19.64
CA PRO A 406 23.42 6.68 20.73
C PRO A 406 22.19 5.93 20.23
N ALA A 407 21.93 4.75 20.78
CA ALA A 407 20.81 3.91 20.37
C ALA A 407 19.44 4.60 20.56
N HIS A 408 19.32 5.48 21.57
CA HIS A 408 18.07 6.22 21.77
C HIS A 408 17.76 7.19 20.63
N GLU A 409 18.77 7.76 19.96
CA GLU A 409 18.60 8.64 18.80
C GLU A 409 18.12 7.84 17.58
N LEU A 410 18.71 6.64 17.34
CA LEU A 410 18.24 5.72 16.31
C LEU A 410 16.76 5.37 16.48
N TYR A 411 16.39 4.94 17.69
CA TYR A 411 15.00 4.53 17.92
C TYR A 411 14.02 5.71 17.86
N SER A 412 14.43 6.91 18.26
CA SER A 412 13.62 8.13 18.06
C SER A 412 13.44 8.47 16.59
N ALA A 413 14.50 8.36 15.78
CA ALA A 413 14.41 8.56 14.33
C ALA A 413 13.49 7.53 13.65
N ILE A 414 13.51 6.26 14.13
CA ILE A 414 12.58 5.23 13.62
C ILE A 414 11.14 5.55 13.99
N GLU A 415 10.85 6.09 15.18
CA GLU A 415 9.49 6.50 15.54
C GLU A 415 9.02 7.68 14.68
N TRP A 416 9.84 8.69 14.45
CA TRP A 416 9.54 9.78 13.51
C TRP A 416 9.32 9.26 12.08
N PHE A 417 10.14 8.31 11.64
CA PHE A 417 9.96 7.66 10.35
C PHE A 417 8.65 6.87 10.29
N ALA A 418 8.32 6.14 11.36
CA ALA A 418 7.08 5.38 11.45
C ALA A 418 5.85 6.30 11.34
N GLU A 419 5.89 7.46 11.96
CA GLU A 419 4.83 8.47 11.87
C GLU A 419 4.77 9.09 10.46
N ALA A 420 5.90 9.54 9.92
CA ALA A 420 5.99 10.15 8.60
C ALA A 420 5.57 9.21 7.47
N ALA A 421 5.98 7.94 7.55
CA ALA A 421 5.63 6.90 6.59
C ALA A 421 4.33 6.16 6.95
N GLN A 422 3.68 6.54 8.05
CA GLN A 422 2.44 5.97 8.57
C GLN A 422 2.52 4.43 8.71
N LEU A 423 3.59 3.96 9.35
CA LEU A 423 3.82 2.55 9.56
C LEU A 423 2.92 2.00 10.67
N SER A 424 2.46 0.77 10.50
CA SER A 424 1.77 0.02 11.54
C SER A 424 2.76 -0.84 12.36
N ASP A 425 2.34 -1.34 13.51
CA ASP A 425 3.13 -2.27 14.31
C ASP A 425 3.50 -3.56 13.56
N SER A 426 2.77 -3.91 12.50
CA SER A 426 3.07 -5.05 11.63
C SER A 426 4.06 -4.74 10.49
N SER A 427 4.44 -3.47 10.28
CA SER A 427 5.42 -3.09 9.27
C SER A 427 6.78 -3.71 9.57
N VAL A 428 7.41 -4.32 8.57
CA VAL A 428 8.63 -5.10 8.75
C VAL A 428 9.86 -4.26 8.43
N LEU A 429 10.68 -4.06 9.43
CA LEU A 429 11.94 -3.31 9.37
C LEU A 429 13.14 -4.27 9.30
N TRP A 430 14.23 -3.77 8.80
CA TRP A 430 15.52 -4.41 8.91
C TRP A 430 16.55 -3.40 9.39
N LEU A 431 17.23 -3.72 10.47
CA LEU A 431 18.35 -2.96 11.03
C LEU A 431 19.40 -3.94 11.59
N GLY A 432 20.65 -3.64 11.35
CA GLY A 432 21.77 -4.56 11.60
C GLY A 432 21.89 -4.96 13.05
N SER A 433 21.77 -4.01 13.98
CA SER A 433 21.91 -4.25 15.42
C SER A 433 20.94 -5.29 15.98
N ILE A 434 19.76 -5.45 15.37
CA ILE A 434 18.69 -6.36 15.81
C ILE A 434 18.58 -7.61 14.93
N CYS A 435 18.83 -7.46 13.63
CA CYS A 435 18.61 -8.52 12.64
C CYS A 435 19.84 -9.41 12.40
N CYS A 436 21.01 -9.04 12.96
CA CYS A 436 22.25 -9.83 12.87
C CYS A 436 22.70 -10.34 14.25
N ASP A 437 23.37 -11.50 14.26
CA ASP A 437 24.11 -11.99 15.45
C ASP A 437 25.57 -11.56 15.34
N HIS A 438 25.91 -10.44 15.95
CA HIS A 438 27.25 -9.86 15.89
C HIS A 438 28.31 -10.63 16.70
N ARG A 439 27.90 -11.66 17.47
CA ARG A 439 28.84 -12.59 18.14
C ARG A 439 29.45 -13.59 17.16
N ASN A 440 28.90 -13.69 15.96
CA ASN A 440 29.39 -14.57 14.90
C ASN A 440 30.10 -13.73 13.83
N HIS A 441 31.44 -13.60 13.94
CA HIS A 441 32.25 -12.78 13.04
C HIS A 441 32.11 -13.13 11.55
N SER A 442 31.66 -14.33 11.19
CA SER A 442 31.41 -14.72 9.80
C SER A 442 30.16 -14.02 9.20
N ASP A 443 29.20 -13.62 10.04
CA ASP A 443 28.03 -12.86 9.60
C ASP A 443 28.35 -11.35 9.48
N ALA A 444 29.46 -10.90 10.08
CA ALA A 444 29.60 -9.49 10.47
C ALA A 444 30.14 -8.54 9.41
N LEU A 445 30.97 -8.93 8.47
CA LEU A 445 31.62 -7.95 7.59
C LEU A 445 31.46 -8.24 6.09
N VAL A 446 31.78 -9.43 5.62
CA VAL A 446 31.74 -9.72 4.17
C VAL A 446 30.32 -10.05 3.69
N ALA A 447 29.53 -10.69 4.56
CA ALA A 447 28.12 -10.96 4.27
C ALA A 447 27.24 -9.70 4.33
N TRP A 448 27.58 -8.73 5.16
CA TRP A 448 26.91 -7.45 5.32
C TRP A 448 26.85 -6.68 3.99
N GLU A 449 27.98 -6.46 3.35
CA GLU A 449 28.07 -5.56 2.20
C GLU A 449 27.39 -6.08 0.94
N ASN A 450 27.49 -7.37 0.68
CA ASN A 450 26.83 -7.97 -0.49
C ASN A 450 25.32 -8.14 -0.27
N ARG A 451 24.87 -8.33 0.97
CA ARG A 451 23.46 -8.59 1.30
C ARG A 451 22.65 -7.33 1.52
N ILE A 452 23.26 -6.24 2.03
CA ILE A 452 22.56 -4.96 2.18
C ILE A 452 22.13 -4.40 0.82
N THR A 453 22.95 -4.59 -0.20
CA THR A 453 22.61 -4.26 -1.59
C THR A 453 21.34 -4.99 -2.04
N THR A 454 21.19 -6.27 -1.70
CA THR A 454 20.01 -7.08 -2.01
C THR A 454 18.80 -6.60 -1.20
N LEU A 455 18.99 -6.29 0.08
CA LEU A 455 17.95 -5.72 0.94
C LEU A 455 17.40 -4.41 0.37
N ILE A 456 18.27 -3.47 0.04
CA ILE A 456 17.87 -2.17 -0.52
C ILE A 456 17.20 -2.33 -1.88
N ARG A 457 17.67 -3.27 -2.71
CA ARG A 457 17.01 -3.57 -4.00
C ARG A 457 15.57 -4.03 -3.84
N ASN A 458 15.26 -4.70 -2.74
CA ASN A 458 13.96 -5.32 -2.49
C ASN A 458 13.07 -4.54 -1.52
N CYS A 459 13.62 -3.59 -0.74
CA CYS A 459 12.84 -2.76 0.18
C CYS A 459 11.98 -1.71 -0.57
N GLU A 460 11.07 -1.10 0.14
CA GLU A 460 10.22 -0.01 -0.38
C GLU A 460 10.85 1.34 -0.15
N SER A 461 11.37 1.51 1.05
CA SER A 461 12.00 2.73 1.49
C SER A 461 13.23 2.44 2.33
N PHE A 462 14.09 3.43 2.35
CA PHE A 462 15.36 3.41 3.06
C PHE A 462 15.41 4.60 4.02
N LEU A 463 15.62 4.33 5.30
CA LEU A 463 15.88 5.36 6.30
C LEU A 463 17.37 5.38 6.61
N THR A 464 18.03 6.51 6.39
CA THR A 464 19.37 6.74 6.91
C THR A 464 19.30 7.65 8.13
N VAL A 465 19.82 7.19 9.26
CA VAL A 465 19.83 7.94 10.51
C VAL A 465 21.11 8.75 10.59
N LEU A 466 20.97 10.03 10.83
CA LEU A 466 22.06 11.00 10.87
C LEU A 466 22.37 11.35 12.33
N PRO A 467 23.56 10.98 12.82
CA PRO A 467 23.96 11.32 14.18
C PRO A 467 24.32 12.81 14.29
N LYS A 468 24.25 13.35 15.50
CA LYS A 468 24.69 14.73 15.81
C LYS A 468 26.15 15.01 15.45
N GLU A 469 27.01 14.00 15.58
CA GLU A 469 28.42 14.14 15.25
C GLU A 469 28.65 13.99 13.76
N ARG A 470 29.02 15.08 13.12
CA ARG A 470 29.08 15.31 11.67
C ARG A 470 30.02 14.38 10.88
N THR A 471 30.95 13.71 11.54
CA THR A 471 32.02 12.89 10.92
C THR A 471 31.53 11.60 10.27
N PHE A 472 30.32 11.14 10.60
CA PHE A 472 29.77 9.85 10.15
C PHE A 472 28.94 9.88 8.87
N ILE A 473 28.73 11.05 8.25
CA ILE A 473 27.85 11.16 7.08
C ILE A 473 28.52 10.63 5.83
N VAL A 474 29.85 10.83 5.72
CA VAL A 474 30.62 10.48 4.53
C VAL A 474 31.30 9.13 4.72
N ARG A 475 30.52 8.04 4.68
CA ARG A 475 31.03 6.67 4.67
C ARG A 475 30.79 6.02 3.31
N ALA A 476 31.77 5.26 2.79
CA ALA A 476 31.68 4.61 1.50
C ALA A 476 30.48 3.67 1.39
N GLY A 477 30.21 2.87 2.42
CA GLY A 477 29.04 1.98 2.46
C GLY A 477 27.70 2.73 2.36
N ARG A 478 27.53 3.85 3.05
CA ARG A 478 26.34 4.70 2.96
C ARG A 478 26.18 5.30 1.57
N MET A 479 27.27 5.74 0.97
CA MET A 479 27.26 6.26 -0.40
C MET A 479 26.80 5.20 -1.41
N GLU A 480 27.24 3.96 -1.26
CA GLU A 480 26.78 2.82 -2.08
C GLU A 480 25.28 2.58 -1.89
N GLN A 481 24.81 2.57 -0.66
CA GLN A 481 23.39 2.36 -0.32
C GLN A 481 22.50 3.45 -0.92
N LEU A 482 22.84 4.70 -0.75
CA LEU A 482 22.13 5.85 -1.35
C LEU A 482 22.17 5.80 -2.88
N HIS A 483 23.31 5.41 -3.47
CA HIS A 483 23.43 5.25 -4.91
C HIS A 483 22.48 4.17 -5.45
N ILE A 484 22.36 3.04 -4.76
CA ILE A 484 21.44 1.97 -5.12
C ILE A 484 19.99 2.44 -4.99
N CYS A 485 19.65 3.21 -3.93
CA CYS A 485 18.34 3.81 -3.77
C CYS A 485 17.98 4.71 -4.96
N PHE A 486 18.92 5.56 -5.41
CA PHE A 486 18.74 6.40 -6.59
C PHE A 486 18.54 5.58 -7.86
N GLN A 487 19.35 4.53 -8.08
CA GLN A 487 19.22 3.67 -9.25
C GLN A 487 17.88 2.92 -9.28
N ARG A 488 17.34 2.57 -8.12
CA ARG A 488 16.13 1.76 -7.97
C ARG A 488 14.87 2.58 -7.69
N ALA A 489 14.97 3.90 -7.74
CA ALA A 489 13.86 4.81 -7.46
C ALA A 489 13.17 4.50 -6.11
N ARG A 490 13.97 4.23 -5.06
CA ARG A 490 13.46 3.99 -3.70
C ARG A 490 13.22 5.31 -2.99
N SER A 491 12.18 5.38 -2.18
CA SER A 491 12.00 6.51 -1.27
C SER A 491 13.08 6.51 -0.21
N ILE A 492 13.69 7.66 0.00
CA ILE A 492 14.77 7.85 0.99
C ILE A 492 14.26 8.78 2.08
N TYR A 493 14.51 8.39 3.31
CA TYR A 493 14.25 9.20 4.49
C TYR A 493 15.56 9.48 5.19
N PHE A 494 15.75 10.73 5.59
CA PHE A 494 16.85 11.14 6.48
C PHE A 494 16.23 11.44 7.84
N GLY A 495 16.67 10.75 8.88
CA GLY A 495 16.12 10.89 10.22
C GLY A 495 17.16 11.29 11.23
N ASP A 496 16.75 12.06 12.24
CA ASP A 496 17.49 12.29 13.47
C ASP A 496 16.56 12.09 14.69
N ALA A 497 17.07 12.38 15.89
CA ALA A 497 16.29 12.24 17.12
C ALA A 497 15.05 13.15 17.20
N HIS A 498 14.91 14.14 16.32
CA HIS A 498 13.92 15.21 16.41
C HIS A 498 12.93 15.23 15.25
N GLY A 499 13.24 14.53 14.13
CA GLY A 499 12.37 14.51 12.98
C GLY A 499 12.92 13.71 11.82
N VAL A 500 12.21 13.76 10.70
CA VAL A 500 12.54 13.05 9.46
C VAL A 500 12.33 13.97 8.26
N LEU A 501 13.28 13.95 7.33
CA LEU A 501 13.17 14.53 6.00
C LEU A 501 12.87 13.41 5.00
N ALA A 502 11.69 13.44 4.40
CA ALA A 502 11.27 12.44 3.43
C ALA A 502 11.55 12.87 1.99
N CYS A 503 12.09 11.98 1.20
CA CYS A 503 12.45 12.23 -0.19
C CYS A 503 11.92 11.13 -1.09
N SER A 504 11.06 11.46 -2.04
CA SER A 504 10.62 10.50 -3.05
C SER A 504 11.60 10.44 -4.23
N VAL A 505 11.87 9.23 -4.71
CA VAL A 505 12.69 8.97 -5.91
C VAL A 505 11.81 8.28 -6.95
N PRO A 506 11.89 8.62 -8.27
CA PRO A 506 12.84 9.55 -8.89
C PRO A 506 12.42 11.00 -8.72
N PHE A 507 13.41 11.84 -8.45
CA PHE A 507 13.22 13.29 -8.48
C PHE A 507 12.61 13.75 -9.80
N PRO A 508 11.66 14.67 -9.73
CA PRO A 508 11.65 15.90 -8.98
C PRO A 508 10.42 16.05 -8.05
N GLY A 509 10.38 15.35 -6.95
CA GLY A 509 9.41 15.60 -5.89
C GLY A 509 10.13 16.26 -4.72
N GLY A 510 9.60 17.30 -4.10
CA GLY A 510 10.24 17.99 -2.98
C GLY A 510 10.53 17.06 -1.79
N ALA A 511 11.42 17.48 -0.92
CA ALA A 511 11.58 16.90 0.38
C ALA A 511 10.50 17.43 1.33
N TRP A 512 9.98 16.61 2.24
CA TRP A 512 9.05 17.01 3.28
C TRP A 512 9.70 16.80 4.63
N GLU A 513 9.60 17.81 5.49
CA GLU A 513 10.02 17.68 6.88
C GLU A 513 8.87 17.17 7.73
N PHE A 514 9.19 16.28 8.65
CA PHE A 514 8.30 15.76 9.68
C PHE A 514 8.95 15.96 11.06
N GLY A 515 8.26 16.59 11.98
CA GLY A 515 8.83 16.99 13.25
C GLY A 515 9.76 18.20 13.12
N ASN A 516 10.76 18.28 13.98
CA ASN A 516 11.77 19.33 14.00
C ASN A 516 13.12 18.81 13.48
N PHE A 517 13.12 18.22 12.29
CA PHE A 517 14.37 17.77 11.65
C PHE A 517 15.36 18.93 11.56
N SER A 518 16.59 18.71 12.00
CA SER A 518 17.57 19.78 12.15
C SER A 518 17.99 20.33 10.78
N VAL A 519 17.76 21.62 10.56
CA VAL A 519 18.27 22.35 9.38
C VAL A 519 19.81 22.23 9.28
N GLU A 520 20.51 22.13 10.40
CA GLU A 520 21.96 21.90 10.41
C GLU A 520 22.31 20.52 9.87
N THR A 521 21.52 19.50 10.16
CA THR A 521 21.69 18.14 9.62
C THR A 521 21.47 18.14 8.10
N ALA A 522 20.47 18.86 7.59
CA ALA A 522 20.26 19.04 6.15
C ALA A 522 21.46 19.77 5.49
N ARG A 523 22.01 20.79 6.13
CA ARG A 523 23.21 21.50 5.64
C ARG A 523 24.43 20.58 5.48
N VAL A 524 24.60 19.61 6.38
CA VAL A 524 25.75 18.67 6.29
C VAL A 524 25.66 17.81 5.03
N LEU A 525 24.45 17.41 4.61
CA LEU A 525 24.26 16.70 3.34
C LEU A 525 24.62 17.56 2.13
N LEU A 526 24.42 18.89 2.23
CA LEU A 526 24.72 19.85 1.15
C LEU A 526 26.23 20.08 0.97
N ILE A 527 26.99 20.06 2.07
CA ILE A 527 28.42 20.39 2.05
C ILE A 527 29.34 19.17 2.08
N ALA A 528 28.77 17.97 2.15
CA ALA A 528 29.55 16.74 2.20
C ALA A 528 30.39 16.55 0.93
N ARG A 529 31.68 16.35 1.11
CA ARG A 529 32.61 15.96 0.04
C ARG A 529 32.62 14.45 -0.09
N TRP A 530 31.76 13.95 -0.96
CA TRP A 530 31.52 12.51 -1.13
C TRP A 530 32.72 11.77 -1.74
N GLU A 531 33.60 12.50 -2.45
CA GLU A 531 34.89 11.97 -2.91
C GLU A 531 35.84 11.57 -1.76
N ASP A 532 35.68 12.16 -0.59
CA ASP A 532 36.46 11.90 0.60
C ASP A 532 35.87 10.75 1.45
N ALA A 533 34.84 10.07 0.96
CA ALA A 533 34.20 8.96 1.70
C ALA A 533 35.17 7.84 2.03
N GLU A 534 35.18 7.45 3.30
CA GLU A 534 36.07 6.43 3.85
C GLU A 534 35.32 5.14 4.18
N SER A 535 36.09 4.02 4.17
CA SER A 535 35.64 2.72 4.66
C SER A 535 36.76 2.09 5.48
N ALA A 536 36.38 1.31 6.49
CA ALA A 536 37.33 0.47 7.23
C ALA A 536 37.90 -0.66 6.33
N ILE A 537 37.30 -0.92 5.17
CA ILE A 537 37.74 -1.93 4.20
C ILE A 537 38.12 -1.21 2.91
N GLU A 538 39.40 -1.22 2.58
CA GLU A 538 39.95 -0.49 1.43
C GLU A 538 39.35 -0.93 0.07
N GLU A 539 39.12 -2.24 -0.08
CA GLU A 539 38.49 -2.80 -1.29
C GLU A 539 37.06 -2.27 -1.52
N VAL A 540 36.30 -2.08 -0.44
CA VAL A 540 34.94 -1.49 -0.50
C VAL A 540 35.02 -0.03 -0.90
N GLN A 541 35.96 0.70 -0.32
CA GLN A 541 36.15 2.11 -0.66
C GLN A 541 36.54 2.28 -2.13
N ALA A 542 37.45 1.44 -2.66
CA ALA A 542 37.82 1.47 -4.08
C ALA A 542 36.65 1.15 -5.00
N ARG A 543 35.91 0.08 -4.70
CA ARG A 543 34.73 -0.36 -5.45
C ARG A 543 33.64 0.73 -5.51
N VAL A 544 33.32 1.32 -4.37
CA VAL A 544 32.28 2.36 -4.28
C VAL A 544 32.69 3.63 -5.02
N ARG A 545 33.96 4.04 -4.91
CA ARG A 545 34.48 5.18 -5.66
C ARG A 545 34.39 4.96 -7.18
N GLU A 546 34.71 3.76 -7.66
CA GLU A 546 34.59 3.42 -9.08
C GLU A 546 33.12 3.43 -9.53
N LEU A 547 32.23 2.83 -8.76
CA LEU A 547 30.80 2.76 -9.03
C LEU A 547 30.17 4.17 -9.13
N VAL A 548 30.52 5.09 -8.24
CA VAL A 548 30.00 6.47 -8.29
C VAL A 548 30.63 7.29 -9.42
N ARG A 549 31.92 7.07 -9.71
CA ARG A 549 32.57 7.73 -10.88
C ARG A 549 31.93 7.32 -12.20
N ALA A 550 31.54 6.04 -12.33
CA ALA A 550 30.88 5.52 -13.53
C ALA A 550 29.44 6.00 -13.69
N ALA A 551 28.81 6.53 -12.64
CA ALA A 551 27.45 7.03 -12.69
C ALA A 551 27.36 8.39 -13.40
N PRO A 552 26.19 8.74 -14.01
CA PRO A 552 26.01 10.02 -14.67
C PRO A 552 26.33 11.22 -13.77
N GLY A 553 27.32 12.02 -14.19
CA GLY A 553 27.83 13.17 -13.45
C GLY A 553 28.82 12.86 -12.33
N GLY A 554 29.21 11.60 -12.12
CA GLY A 554 30.17 11.19 -11.12
C GLY A 554 29.83 11.67 -9.71
N PHE A 555 30.86 12.01 -8.90
CA PHE A 555 30.66 12.53 -7.53
C PHE A 555 29.89 13.85 -7.51
N ALA A 556 30.14 14.75 -8.46
CA ALA A 556 29.41 16.00 -8.56
C ALA A 556 27.92 15.77 -8.84
N GLY A 557 27.58 14.84 -9.74
CA GLY A 557 26.20 14.44 -10.02
C GLY A 557 25.54 13.74 -8.83
N PHE A 558 26.27 12.93 -8.08
CA PHE A 558 25.80 12.30 -6.85
C PHE A 558 25.51 13.35 -5.76
N GLY A 559 26.46 14.25 -5.50
CA GLY A 559 26.30 15.35 -4.56
C GLY A 559 25.15 16.28 -4.94
N ALA A 560 25.01 16.62 -6.22
CA ALA A 560 23.89 17.44 -6.71
C ALA A 560 22.52 16.76 -6.55
N ARG A 561 22.45 15.44 -6.65
CA ARG A 561 21.21 14.69 -6.36
C ARG A 561 20.85 14.79 -4.87
N LEU A 562 21.82 14.57 -3.98
CA LEU A 562 21.62 14.70 -2.54
C LEU A 562 21.30 16.13 -2.11
N ALA A 563 21.99 17.11 -2.69
CA ALA A 563 21.72 18.54 -2.43
C ALA A 563 20.30 18.94 -2.80
N ARG A 564 19.77 18.45 -3.93
CA ARG A 564 18.37 18.65 -4.32
C ARG A 564 17.38 18.02 -3.33
N VAL A 565 17.77 16.91 -2.70
CA VAL A 565 17.00 16.27 -1.62
C VAL A 565 16.94 17.16 -0.39
N ALA A 566 18.10 17.69 0.02
CA ALA A 566 18.23 18.48 1.24
C ALA A 566 17.71 19.90 1.13
N ALA A 567 17.66 20.47 -0.10
CA ALA A 567 17.21 21.85 -0.32
C ALA A 567 15.69 22.05 -0.20
N GLY A 568 14.91 20.98 -0.13
CA GLY A 568 13.45 21.08 -0.10
C GLY A 568 12.84 21.63 -1.40
N PRO A 569 11.54 21.85 -1.46
CA PRO A 569 10.93 22.57 -2.58
C PRO A 569 11.29 24.04 -2.47
N VAL A 570 11.94 24.57 -3.52
CA VAL A 570 12.04 26.01 -3.77
C VAL A 570 10.69 26.51 -4.28
#